data_f34e981f2647983c557417b611da2e27
#
_entry.id   f34e981f2647983c557417b611da2e27
#
_cell.length_a   1.000
_cell.length_b   1.000
_cell.length_c   1.000
_cell.angle_alpha   90.00
_cell.angle_beta   90.00
_cell.angle_gamma   90.00
#
_symmetry.space_group_name_H-M   'P 1'
#
loop_
_entity.id
_entity.type
_entity.pdbx_description
1 polymer ?
#
loop_
_entity_poly.entity_id
_entity_poly.type
_entity_poly.pdbx_seq_one_letter_code
_entity_poly.pdbx_strand_id
1 'polypeptide(L)'
;PMIWGTEASPNGRTLSVARDAMVPAIYVEYGGGSTVREEIIESYTKGCLGVLTYLKMVDNEVNDYLSPKYWIEDPTPQNGHLQSKMPSPIDGIFVPNKSVGDDINEGELVGQIIDMYSGNKNPIYAEETGIILFLRCDAIVKKGDSLGGIVPVNGNLSRQVYD
;
A
#
# COMPACT_ATOMS: atom_id res chain seq x y z
N PRO A 1 -9.53 0.72 6.39
CA PRO A 1 -9.13 0.82 4.99
C PRO A 1 -8.69 2.23 4.63
N MET A 2 -7.95 2.36 3.53
CA MET A 2 -7.48 3.61 2.96
C MET A 2 -7.94 3.68 1.50
N ILE A 3 -8.39 4.85 1.06
CA ILE A 3 -8.57 5.15 -0.37
C ILE A 3 -7.36 5.95 -0.81
N TRP A 4 -6.69 5.48 -1.85
CA TRP A 4 -5.51 6.11 -2.38
C TRP A 4 -5.64 6.33 -3.88
N GLY A 5 -5.68 7.59 -4.26
CA GLY A 5 -5.69 8.04 -5.64
C GLY A 5 -4.34 8.63 -6.02
N THR A 6 -3.87 8.29 -7.20
CA THR A 6 -2.62 8.83 -7.75
C THR A 6 -2.89 9.50 -9.09
N GLU A 7 -1.87 10.16 -9.63
CA GLU A 7 -1.86 10.57 -11.02
C GLU A 7 -2.33 9.44 -11.95
N ALA A 8 -2.80 9.80 -13.11
CA ALA A 8 -3.15 8.87 -14.17
C ALA A 8 -2.10 7.75 -14.31
N SER A 9 -2.53 6.53 -14.01
CA SER A 9 -1.67 5.36 -14.03
C SER A 9 -0.89 5.23 -15.35
N PRO A 10 0.35 4.75 -15.32
CA PRO A 10 1.12 4.49 -16.53
C PRO A 10 0.35 3.62 -17.51
N ASN A 11 0.55 3.86 -18.81
CA ASN A 11 -0.05 3.06 -19.86
C ASN A 11 0.25 1.56 -19.68
N GLY A 12 -0.71 0.72 -20.09
CA GLY A 12 -0.58 -0.73 -20.04
C GLY A 12 -1.10 -1.39 -18.76
N ARG A 13 -1.62 -0.63 -17.79
CA ARG A 13 -2.31 -1.18 -16.62
C ARG A 13 -3.81 -1.29 -16.88
N THR A 14 -4.48 -2.26 -16.27
CA THR A 14 -5.93 -2.47 -16.41
C THR A 14 -6.74 -1.23 -16.04
N LEU A 15 -6.35 -0.53 -14.97
CA LEU A 15 -6.99 0.74 -14.57
C LEU A 15 -6.85 1.82 -15.64
N SER A 16 -5.71 1.91 -16.31
CA SER A 16 -5.49 2.88 -17.38
C SER A 16 -6.37 2.59 -18.58
N VAL A 17 -6.48 1.32 -18.97
CA VAL A 17 -7.35 0.88 -20.07
C VAL A 17 -8.82 1.19 -19.76
N ALA A 18 -9.26 0.90 -18.54
CA ALA A 18 -10.63 1.20 -18.10
C ALA A 18 -10.91 2.70 -18.13
N ARG A 19 -9.99 3.52 -17.59
CA ARG A 19 -10.10 4.98 -17.61
C ARG A 19 -10.21 5.50 -19.06
N ASP A 20 -9.33 5.05 -19.95
CA ASP A 20 -9.31 5.49 -21.35
C ASP A 20 -10.59 5.08 -22.09
N ALA A 21 -11.20 3.96 -21.66
CA ALA A 21 -12.52 3.53 -22.13
C ALA A 21 -13.70 4.19 -21.38
N MET A 22 -13.45 5.13 -20.48
CA MET A 22 -14.47 5.78 -19.63
C MET A 22 -15.27 4.78 -18.78
N VAL A 23 -14.66 3.68 -18.39
CA VAL A 23 -15.26 2.66 -17.51
C VAL A 23 -14.74 2.88 -16.09
N PRO A 24 -15.62 3.08 -15.10
CA PRO A 24 -15.22 3.15 -13.71
C PRO A 24 -14.48 1.87 -13.28
N ALA A 25 -13.33 2.02 -12.66
CA ALA A 25 -12.53 0.89 -12.20
C ALA A 25 -11.85 1.22 -10.88
N ILE A 26 -11.77 0.22 -10.01
CA ILE A 26 -11.05 0.30 -8.75
C ILE A 26 -10.04 -0.84 -8.69
N TYR A 27 -8.99 -0.64 -7.93
CA TYR A 27 -8.00 -1.64 -7.61
C TYR A 27 -7.95 -1.78 -6.08
N VAL A 28 -7.95 -3.01 -5.59
CA VAL A 28 -7.93 -3.28 -4.16
C VAL A 28 -6.78 -4.19 -3.82
N GLU A 29 -6.08 -3.85 -2.74
CA GLU A 29 -5.02 -4.66 -2.15
C GLU A 29 -5.28 -4.80 -0.64
N TYR A 30 -5.18 -6.02 -0.15
CA TYR A 30 -5.22 -6.32 1.27
C TYR A 30 -4.42 -7.58 1.57
N GLY A 31 -3.65 -7.52 2.65
CA GLY A 31 -2.72 -8.58 2.99
C GLY A 31 -1.39 -8.41 2.29
N GLY A 32 -0.64 -9.45 2.15
CA GLY A 32 0.67 -9.45 1.49
C GLY A 32 1.37 -10.78 1.61
N GLY A 33 2.39 -10.95 0.79
CA GLY A 33 3.15 -12.18 0.72
C GLY A 33 2.37 -13.33 0.10
N SER A 34 2.81 -14.52 0.36
CA SER A 34 2.20 -15.76 -0.13
C SER A 34 1.18 -16.37 0.85
N THR A 35 0.76 -15.61 1.86
CA THR A 35 -0.12 -16.13 2.92
C THR A 35 -1.56 -15.73 2.65
N VAL A 36 -2.45 -16.70 2.61
CA VAL A 36 -3.90 -16.51 2.54
C VAL A 36 -4.48 -16.71 3.93
N ARG A 37 -5.27 -15.74 4.41
CA ARG A 37 -5.98 -15.78 5.69
C ARG A 37 -7.47 -15.59 5.45
N GLU A 38 -8.28 -16.24 6.28
CA GLU A 38 -9.73 -16.23 6.15
C GLU A 38 -10.31 -14.81 6.18
N GLU A 39 -9.82 -13.95 7.06
CA GLU A 39 -10.22 -12.55 7.17
C GLU A 39 -9.98 -11.74 5.88
N ILE A 40 -8.95 -12.09 5.11
CA ILE A 40 -8.65 -11.46 3.82
C ILE A 40 -9.67 -11.90 2.78
N ILE A 41 -9.95 -13.20 2.72
CA ILE A 41 -10.97 -13.76 1.82
C ILE A 41 -12.33 -13.13 2.10
N GLU A 42 -12.73 -13.06 3.38
CA GLU A 42 -13.99 -12.42 3.77
C GLU A 42 -14.05 -10.94 3.35
N SER A 43 -12.97 -10.20 3.56
CA SER A 43 -12.91 -8.77 3.19
C SER A 43 -13.07 -8.57 1.68
N TYR A 44 -12.39 -9.38 0.87
CA TYR A 44 -12.55 -9.34 -0.59
C TYR A 44 -13.96 -9.75 -1.02
N THR A 45 -14.51 -10.81 -0.44
CA THR A 45 -15.86 -11.28 -0.74
C THR A 45 -16.90 -10.21 -0.42
N LYS A 46 -16.84 -9.62 0.78
CA LYS A 46 -17.71 -8.50 1.17
C LYS A 46 -17.57 -7.32 0.22
N GLY A 47 -16.35 -6.95 -0.14
CA GLY A 47 -16.09 -5.85 -1.08
C GLY A 47 -16.70 -6.11 -2.45
N CYS A 48 -16.52 -7.30 -3.02
CA CYS A 48 -17.12 -7.68 -4.31
C CYS A 48 -18.64 -7.68 -4.24
N LEU A 49 -19.23 -8.28 -3.20
CA LEU A 49 -20.68 -8.26 -3.00
C LEU A 49 -21.22 -6.83 -2.85
N GLY A 50 -20.49 -5.96 -2.14
CA GLY A 50 -20.84 -4.56 -2.00
C GLY A 50 -20.91 -3.83 -3.35
N VAL A 51 -19.94 -4.05 -4.24
CA VAL A 51 -19.97 -3.50 -5.60
C VAL A 51 -21.15 -4.03 -6.41
N LEU A 52 -21.42 -5.34 -6.37
CA LEU A 52 -22.54 -5.95 -7.08
C LEU A 52 -23.89 -5.45 -6.56
N THR A 53 -24.01 -5.24 -5.26
CA THR A 53 -25.22 -4.67 -4.62
C THR A 53 -25.39 -3.21 -5.04
N TYR A 54 -24.32 -2.41 -4.99
CA TYR A 54 -24.36 -1.02 -5.46
C TYR A 54 -24.81 -0.90 -6.91
N LEU A 55 -24.35 -1.81 -7.77
CA LEU A 55 -24.72 -1.89 -9.17
C LEU A 55 -26.10 -2.55 -9.39
N LYS A 56 -26.82 -2.93 -8.32
CA LYS A 56 -28.11 -3.62 -8.39
C LYS A 56 -28.09 -4.91 -9.19
N MET A 57 -26.95 -5.61 -9.20
CA MET A 57 -26.77 -6.89 -9.87
C MET A 57 -27.16 -8.08 -8.98
N VAL A 58 -27.12 -7.88 -7.68
CA VAL A 58 -27.57 -8.85 -6.66
C VAL A 58 -28.42 -8.13 -5.61
N ASP A 59 -29.38 -8.84 -5.07
CA ASP A 59 -30.22 -8.35 -3.98
C ASP A 59 -29.62 -8.87 -2.66
N ASN A 60 -28.71 -8.08 -2.09
CA ASN A 60 -28.00 -8.42 -0.87
C ASN A 60 -27.91 -7.18 0.04
N GLU A 61 -28.17 -7.35 1.33
CA GLU A 61 -27.93 -6.31 2.31
C GLU A 61 -26.46 -6.40 2.79
N VAL A 62 -25.64 -5.46 2.34
CA VAL A 62 -24.29 -5.29 2.90
C VAL A 62 -24.39 -4.26 4.01
N ASN A 63 -24.46 -4.73 5.26
CA ASN A 63 -24.71 -3.87 6.42
C ASN A 63 -23.44 -3.41 7.16
N ASP A 64 -22.26 -3.80 6.70
CA ASP A 64 -21.00 -3.55 7.41
C ASP A 64 -19.95 -2.95 6.44
N TYR A 65 -20.19 -1.69 6.07
CA TYR A 65 -19.22 -0.92 5.30
C TYR A 65 -18.17 -0.33 6.26
N LEU A 66 -16.93 -0.75 6.11
CA LEU A 66 -15.81 -0.08 6.76
C LEU A 66 -15.57 1.27 6.08
N SER A 67 -15.81 2.34 6.78
CA SER A 67 -15.44 3.67 6.31
C SER A 67 -13.92 3.76 6.16
N PRO A 68 -13.41 4.37 5.09
CA PRO A 68 -11.98 4.58 4.94
C PRO A 68 -11.47 5.55 6.03
N LYS A 69 -10.39 5.19 6.71
CA LYS A 69 -9.75 6.06 7.69
C LYS A 69 -9.05 7.25 7.01
N TYR A 70 -8.53 7.01 5.82
CA TYR A 70 -7.82 8.02 5.04
C TYR A 70 -8.28 8.01 3.59
N TRP A 71 -8.40 9.20 3.04
CA TRP A 71 -8.57 9.43 1.61
C TRP A 71 -7.43 10.32 1.14
N ILE A 72 -6.54 9.78 0.34
CA ILE A 72 -5.33 10.44 -0.12
C ILE A 72 -5.38 10.54 -1.63
N GLU A 73 -5.27 11.76 -2.15
CA GLU A 73 -5.17 12.03 -3.59
C GLU A 73 -3.84 12.73 -3.84
N ASP A 74 -2.93 12.06 -4.50
CA ASP A 74 -1.62 12.60 -4.83
C ASP A 74 -1.40 12.58 -6.33
N PRO A 75 -1.61 13.73 -7.02
CA PRO A 75 -1.42 13.83 -8.45
C PRO A 75 0.05 14.01 -8.87
N THR A 76 0.99 13.98 -7.93
CA THR A 76 2.41 14.14 -8.23
C THR A 76 2.88 13.06 -9.20
N PRO A 77 3.57 13.41 -10.30
CA PRO A 77 4.07 12.45 -11.25
C PRO A 77 4.89 11.34 -10.59
N GLN A 78 4.60 10.09 -10.96
CA GLN A 78 5.24 8.86 -10.48
C GLN A 78 4.95 8.48 -9.01
N ASN A 79 4.11 9.19 -8.28
CA ASN A 79 3.77 8.83 -6.90
C ASN A 79 3.06 7.47 -6.78
N GLY A 80 2.47 6.99 -7.87
CA GLY A 80 1.90 5.63 -7.96
C GLY A 80 2.94 4.50 -8.08
N HIS A 81 4.22 4.80 -8.19
CA HIS A 81 5.29 3.81 -8.35
C HIS A 81 5.92 3.43 -7.01
N LEU A 82 5.13 2.86 -6.11
CA LEU A 82 5.60 2.49 -4.77
C LEU A 82 6.73 1.45 -4.78
N GLN A 83 6.80 0.60 -5.80
CA GLN A 83 7.83 -0.43 -5.93
C GLN A 83 9.25 0.11 -6.10
N SER A 84 9.43 1.40 -6.30
CA SER A 84 10.73 2.05 -6.38
C SER A 84 11.12 2.80 -5.09
N LYS A 85 10.20 2.87 -4.11
CA LYS A 85 10.45 3.58 -2.86
C LYS A 85 11.29 2.76 -1.88
N MET A 86 12.02 3.43 -1.01
CA MET A 86 12.92 2.84 0.00
C MET A 86 13.79 1.71 -0.57
N PRO A 87 14.67 2.00 -1.54
CA PRO A 87 15.51 0.96 -2.15
C PRO A 87 16.53 0.42 -1.14
N SER A 88 16.72 -0.90 -1.12
CA SER A 88 17.76 -1.52 -0.32
C SER A 88 19.16 -1.02 -0.75
N PRO A 89 19.99 -0.56 0.18
CA PRO A 89 21.36 -0.11 -0.13
C PRO A 89 22.32 -1.27 -0.44
N ILE A 90 22.01 -2.48 0.04
CA ILE A 90 22.85 -3.67 -0.09
C ILE A 90 22.01 -4.93 -0.28
N ASP A 91 22.66 -6.03 -0.67
CA ASP A 91 22.10 -7.37 -0.59
C ASP A 91 22.09 -7.83 0.87
N GLY A 92 21.04 -8.53 1.31
CA GLY A 92 20.98 -9.01 2.69
C GLY A 92 19.61 -9.54 3.10
N ILE A 93 19.42 -9.59 4.41
CA ILE A 93 18.15 -10.00 5.03
C ILE A 93 17.47 -8.76 5.62
N PHE A 94 16.30 -8.41 5.12
CA PHE A 94 15.50 -7.30 5.65
C PHE A 94 14.72 -7.76 6.89
N VAL A 95 14.88 -7.00 7.97
CA VAL A 95 14.15 -7.19 9.23
C VAL A 95 13.42 -5.90 9.56
N PRO A 96 12.10 -5.83 9.30
CA PRO A 96 11.32 -4.65 9.63
C PRO A 96 11.15 -4.48 11.15
N ASN A 97 11.12 -3.23 11.60
CA ASN A 97 10.78 -2.82 12.97
C ASN A 97 9.39 -2.23 13.08
N LYS A 98 8.73 -2.07 11.95
CA LYS A 98 7.40 -1.49 11.81
C LYS A 98 6.47 -2.47 11.12
N SER A 99 5.18 -2.19 11.21
CA SER A 99 4.12 -2.94 10.54
C SER A 99 3.39 -2.08 9.52
N VAL A 100 2.72 -2.72 8.56
CA VAL A 100 1.83 -2.03 7.63
C VAL A 100 0.68 -1.39 8.42
N GLY A 101 0.43 -0.12 8.16
CA GLY A 101 -0.57 0.69 8.86
C GLY A 101 -0.02 1.49 10.04
N ASP A 102 1.25 1.31 10.42
CA ASP A 102 1.87 2.12 11.46
C ASP A 102 2.12 3.55 10.96
N ASP A 103 1.91 4.51 11.84
CA ASP A 103 2.40 5.88 11.66
C ASP A 103 3.91 5.91 11.85
N ILE A 104 4.58 6.72 11.03
CA ILE A 104 6.03 6.89 11.08
C ILE A 104 6.42 8.33 10.79
N ASN A 105 7.46 8.81 11.47
CA ASN A 105 8.03 10.13 11.23
C ASN A 105 9.29 10.03 10.38
N GLU A 106 9.57 11.08 9.59
CA GLU A 106 10.84 11.21 8.89
C GLU A 106 12.01 11.00 9.85
N GLY A 107 13.00 10.20 9.44
CA GLY A 107 14.17 9.83 10.24
C GLY A 107 13.91 8.73 11.28
N GLU A 108 12.69 8.21 11.40
CA GLU A 108 12.38 7.08 12.28
C GLU A 108 12.80 5.75 11.67
N LEU A 109 13.21 4.79 12.49
CA LEU A 109 13.69 3.48 12.05
C LEU A 109 12.54 2.63 11.49
N VAL A 110 12.62 2.32 10.21
CA VAL A 110 11.71 1.38 9.51
C VAL A 110 12.11 -0.07 9.76
N GLY A 111 13.40 -0.35 9.72
CA GLY A 111 13.96 -1.69 9.85
C GLY A 111 15.47 -1.68 9.65
N GLN A 112 16.03 -2.86 9.42
CA GLN A 112 17.45 -3.03 9.16
C GLN A 112 17.71 -4.12 8.13
N ILE A 113 18.82 -4.00 7.39
CA ILE A 113 19.32 -5.08 6.54
C ILE A 113 20.53 -5.69 7.16
N ILE A 114 20.51 -6.99 7.34
CA ILE A 114 21.64 -7.76 7.85
C ILE A 114 22.43 -8.28 6.65
N ASP A 115 23.68 -7.84 6.52
CA ASP A 115 24.62 -8.38 5.56
C ASP A 115 24.92 -9.84 5.89
N MET A 116 24.64 -10.74 4.96
CA MET A 116 24.77 -12.19 5.18
C MET A 116 26.20 -12.68 5.34
N TYR A 117 27.19 -11.90 4.91
CA TYR A 117 28.60 -12.27 4.98
C TYR A 117 29.28 -11.74 6.23
N SER A 118 29.04 -10.46 6.53
CA SER A 118 29.69 -9.80 7.66
C SER A 118 28.87 -9.81 8.95
N GLY A 119 27.56 -10.05 8.85
CA GLY A 119 26.61 -9.91 9.96
C GLY A 119 26.33 -8.45 10.35
N ASN A 120 26.89 -7.48 9.63
CA ASN A 120 26.66 -6.07 9.92
C ASN A 120 25.22 -5.69 9.68
N LYS A 121 24.70 -4.79 10.53
CA LYS A 121 23.34 -4.28 10.46
C LYS A 121 23.36 -2.89 9.83
N ASN A 122 22.60 -2.74 8.76
CA ASN A 122 22.43 -1.46 8.04
C ASN A 122 21.02 -0.95 8.34
N PRO A 123 20.87 0.09 9.17
CA PRO A 123 19.56 0.63 9.50
C PRO A 123 18.92 1.34 8.30
N ILE A 124 17.61 1.21 8.17
CA ILE A 124 16.78 1.86 7.17
C ILE A 124 15.85 2.82 7.90
N TYR A 125 15.91 4.08 7.51
CA TYR A 125 15.11 5.15 8.10
C TYR A 125 14.06 5.64 7.12
N ALA A 126 12.96 6.16 7.66
CA ALA A 126 11.90 6.78 6.88
C ALA A 126 12.40 8.07 6.23
N GLU A 127 12.14 8.23 4.94
CA GLU A 127 12.49 9.43 4.17
C GLU A 127 11.41 10.53 4.29
N GLU A 128 10.22 10.17 4.79
CA GLU A 128 9.08 11.07 4.93
C GLU A 128 8.18 10.65 6.11
N THR A 129 7.40 11.60 6.61
CA THR A 129 6.38 11.33 7.65
C THR A 129 5.07 10.87 7.00
N GLY A 130 4.47 9.80 7.51
CA GLY A 130 3.22 9.27 6.97
C GLY A 130 2.80 7.95 7.57
N ILE A 131 2.11 7.13 6.77
CA ILE A 131 1.68 5.78 7.14
C ILE A 131 2.41 4.77 6.26
N ILE A 132 2.88 3.70 6.86
CA ILE A 132 3.46 2.58 6.13
C ILE A 132 2.35 1.86 5.36
N LEU A 133 2.34 2.01 4.03
CA LEU A 133 1.34 1.42 3.17
C LEU A 133 1.65 -0.04 2.83
N PHE A 134 2.93 -0.35 2.61
CA PHE A 134 3.40 -1.72 2.43
C PHE A 134 4.81 -1.89 2.96
N LEU A 135 5.15 -3.11 3.34
CA LEU A 135 6.50 -3.57 3.65
C LEU A 135 6.77 -4.85 2.89
N ARG A 136 8.01 -5.00 2.46
CA ARG A 136 8.45 -6.23 1.80
C ARG A 136 8.35 -7.41 2.77
N CYS A 137 7.68 -8.47 2.32
CA CYS A 137 7.53 -9.70 3.09
C CYS A 137 8.60 -10.76 2.77
N ASP A 138 9.25 -10.67 1.60
CA ASP A 138 10.40 -11.52 1.30
C ASP A 138 11.60 -11.03 2.10
N ALA A 139 12.12 -11.88 2.99
CA ALA A 139 13.22 -11.50 3.85
C ALA A 139 14.53 -11.24 3.07
N ILE A 140 14.77 -11.99 1.99
CA ILE A 140 15.97 -11.83 1.17
C ILE A 140 15.76 -10.66 0.20
N VAL A 141 16.68 -9.73 0.24
CA VAL A 141 16.67 -8.53 -0.61
C VAL A 141 17.97 -8.38 -1.37
N LYS A 142 17.86 -7.80 -2.56
CA LYS A 142 18.99 -7.34 -3.36
C LYS A 142 19.07 -5.83 -3.29
N LYS A 143 20.26 -5.30 -3.51
CA LYS A 143 20.48 -3.87 -3.67
C LYS A 143 19.55 -3.31 -4.74
N GLY A 144 18.79 -2.26 -4.36
CA GLY A 144 17.80 -1.62 -5.22
C GLY A 144 16.38 -2.18 -5.10
N ASP A 145 16.18 -3.32 -4.43
CA ASP A 145 14.83 -3.81 -4.14
C ASP A 145 14.10 -2.85 -3.22
N SER A 146 12.82 -2.58 -3.51
CA SER A 146 11.97 -1.78 -2.63
C SER A 146 11.70 -2.54 -1.32
N LEU A 147 11.92 -1.86 -0.20
CA LEU A 147 11.68 -2.42 1.14
C LEU A 147 10.29 -2.08 1.68
N GLY A 148 9.67 -1.03 1.15
CA GLY A 148 8.36 -0.58 1.57
C GLY A 148 7.96 0.73 0.93
N GLY A 149 6.79 1.24 1.30
CA GLY A 149 6.31 2.55 0.87
C GLY A 149 5.58 3.26 2.00
N ILE A 150 5.85 4.55 2.13
CA ILE A 150 5.17 5.45 3.04
C ILE A 150 4.26 6.34 2.22
N VAL A 151 3.07 6.60 2.72
CA VAL A 151 2.14 7.55 2.13
C VAL A 151 2.00 8.72 3.09
N PRO A 152 2.36 9.95 2.66
CA PRO A 152 2.21 11.12 3.51
C PRO A 152 0.74 11.38 3.82
N VAL A 153 0.41 11.55 5.09
CA VAL A 153 -0.95 11.84 5.56
C VAL A 153 -1.14 13.29 5.99
N ASN A 154 -0.11 14.10 5.84
CA ASN A 154 -0.09 15.50 6.26
C ASN A 154 -0.26 16.44 5.07
N GLY A 155 -1.14 17.43 5.20
CA GLY A 155 -1.32 18.53 4.25
C GLY A 155 -2.57 18.40 3.37
N ASN A 156 -2.57 19.16 2.26
CA ASN A 156 -3.72 19.28 1.35
C ASN A 156 -4.06 18.00 0.56
N LEU A 157 -3.26 16.95 0.68
CA LEU A 157 -3.38 15.70 -0.07
C LEU A 157 -4.14 14.61 0.70
N SER A 158 -4.31 14.74 2.01
CA SER A 158 -5.03 13.77 2.83
C SER A 158 -6.25 14.41 3.48
N ARG A 159 -7.38 13.76 3.38
CA ARG A 159 -8.57 14.06 4.17
C ARG A 159 -8.80 12.91 5.13
N GLN A 160 -8.90 13.23 6.43
CA GLN A 160 -9.47 12.30 7.38
C GLN A 160 -10.96 12.22 7.07
N VAL A 161 -11.45 11.07 6.65
CA VAL A 161 -12.74 11.01 6.00
C VAL A 161 -13.88 10.96 6.99
N TYR A 162 -13.69 10.39 8.19
CA TYR A 162 -14.72 10.40 9.25
C TYR A 162 -14.14 10.03 10.62
N ASP A 163 -14.63 10.69 11.65
CA ASP A 163 -14.69 10.23 13.03
C ASP A 163 -15.87 9.27 13.21
#